data_8630a848f1a361c488f98dba7269b50a
#
_entry.id   8630a848f1a361c488f98dba7269b50a
#
_cell.length_a   1.000
_cell.length_b   1.000
_cell.length_c   1.000
_cell.angle_alpha   90.00
_cell.angle_beta   90.00
_cell.angle_gamma   90.00
#
_symmetry.space_group_name_H-M   'P 1'
#
loop_
_entity.id
_entity.type
_entity.pdbx_description
1 polymer ?
#
loop_
_entity_poly.entity_id
_entity_poly.type
_entity_poly.pdbx_seq_one_letter_code
_entity_poly.pdbx_strand_id
1 'polypeptide(L)' 'MSDSLKAEIKKLSARAMQAKMDLHDLSEELPINWERILEVAQCAYEAFGALERKRAELKQTVS' A
#
# COMPACT_ATOMS: atom_id res chain seq x y z
N MET A 1 -15.21 -1.40 17.83
CA MET A 1 -14.95 -0.32 16.89
C MET A 1 -13.48 -0.24 16.49
N SER A 2 -12.57 -0.13 17.46
CA SER A 2 -11.15 -0.12 17.14
C SER A 2 -10.68 -1.43 16.53
N ASP A 3 -11.35 -2.56 16.85
CA ASP A 3 -10.99 -3.85 16.28
C ASP A 3 -11.26 -3.90 14.77
N SER A 4 -12.36 -3.30 14.33
CA SER A 4 -12.71 -3.23 12.92
C SER A 4 -11.68 -2.37 12.16
N LEU A 5 -11.30 -1.25 12.73
CA LEU A 5 -10.31 -0.36 12.14
C LEU A 5 -8.94 -1.02 12.07
N LYS A 6 -8.57 -1.75 13.13
CA LYS A 6 -7.31 -2.48 13.15
C LYS A 6 -7.28 -3.58 12.09
N ALA A 7 -8.42 -4.26 11.89
CA ALA A 7 -8.52 -5.29 10.85
C ALA A 7 -8.36 -4.68 9.46
N GLU A 8 -8.94 -3.50 9.23
CA GLU A 8 -8.78 -2.78 7.96
C GLU A 8 -7.32 -2.39 7.73
N ILE A 9 -6.67 -1.88 8.76
CA ILE A 9 -5.26 -1.48 8.67
C ILE A 9 -4.39 -2.68 8.33
N LYS A 10 -4.66 -3.83 8.95
CA LYS A 10 -3.92 -5.06 8.67
C LYS A 10 -4.08 -5.47 7.20
N LYS A 11 -5.30 -5.39 6.68
CA LYS A 11 -5.58 -5.72 5.28
C LYS A 11 -4.88 -4.75 4.33
N LEU A 12 -4.94 -3.46 4.63
CA LEU A 12 -4.29 -2.44 3.82
C LEU A 12 -2.77 -2.56 3.88
N SER A 13 -2.23 -2.93 5.04
CA SER A 13 -0.81 -3.17 5.20
C SER A 13 -0.35 -4.31 4.29
N ALA A 14 -1.13 -5.40 4.24
CA ALA A 14 -0.81 -6.53 3.38
C ALA A 14 -0.82 -6.13 1.90
N ARG A 15 -1.82 -5.33 1.50
CA ARG A 15 -1.89 -4.83 0.12
C ARG A 15 -0.71 -3.92 -0.22
N ALA A 16 -0.34 -3.05 0.72
CA ALA A 16 0.78 -2.15 0.52
C ALA A 16 2.09 -2.93 0.36
N MET A 17 2.27 -3.97 1.17
CA MET A 17 3.45 -4.82 1.06
C MET A 17 3.50 -5.55 -0.28
N GLN A 18 2.35 -6.04 -0.76
CA GLN A 18 2.29 -6.69 -2.07
C GLN A 18 2.65 -5.70 -3.17
N ALA A 19 2.10 -4.48 -3.09
CA ALA A 19 2.38 -3.45 -4.08
C ALA A 19 3.87 -3.07 -4.07
N LYS A 20 4.46 -3.00 -2.89
CA LYS A 20 5.90 -2.73 -2.74
C LYS A 20 6.73 -3.83 -3.43
N MET A 21 6.35 -5.09 -3.21
CA MET A 21 7.05 -6.21 -3.84
C MET A 21 6.90 -6.20 -5.35
N ASP A 22 5.70 -5.87 -5.84
CA ASP A 22 5.46 -5.77 -7.27
C ASP A 22 6.36 -4.70 -7.91
N LEU A 23 6.48 -3.56 -7.24
CA LEU A 23 7.32 -2.47 -7.71
C LEU A 23 8.80 -2.87 -7.69
N HIS A 24 9.22 -3.54 -6.64
CA HIS A 24 10.59 -4.03 -6.50
C HIS A 24 10.93 -5.03 -7.63
N ASP A 25 10.03 -5.99 -7.86
CA ASP A 25 10.23 -6.98 -8.90
C ASP A 25 10.32 -6.34 -10.28
N LEU A 26 9.45 -5.36 -10.54
CA LEU A 26 9.49 -4.63 -11.80
C LEU A 26 10.82 -3.91 -11.96
N SER A 27 11.31 -3.28 -10.89
CA SER A 27 12.57 -2.54 -10.96
C SER A 27 13.73 -3.45 -11.32
N GLU A 28 13.69 -4.72 -10.89
CA GLU A 28 14.73 -5.67 -11.22
C GLU A 28 14.64 -6.17 -12.65
N GLU A 29 13.43 -6.18 -13.24
CA GLU A 29 13.23 -6.61 -14.62
C GLU A 29 13.63 -5.55 -15.65
N LEU A 30 13.69 -4.31 -15.22
CA LEU A 30 13.96 -3.21 -16.15
C LEU A 30 15.27 -3.42 -16.91
N PRO A 31 15.34 -3.06 -18.19
CA PRO A 31 14.35 -2.28 -18.97
C PRO A 31 13.16 -3.07 -19.52
N ILE A 32 13.09 -4.37 -19.26
CA ILE A 32 11.95 -5.17 -19.68
C ILE A 32 10.71 -4.73 -18.88
N ASN A 33 9.59 -4.61 -19.58
CA ASN A 33 8.31 -4.21 -18.96
C ASN A 33 8.32 -2.78 -18.38
N TRP A 34 9.18 -1.91 -18.90
CA TRP A 34 9.24 -0.53 -18.43
C TRP A 34 7.89 0.19 -18.57
N GLU A 35 7.08 -0.24 -19.54
CA GLU A 35 5.75 0.38 -19.77
C GLU A 35 4.82 0.22 -18.58
N ARG A 36 5.10 -0.75 -17.71
CA ARG A 36 4.29 -1.00 -16.53
C ARG A 36 4.64 -0.11 -15.34
N ILE A 37 5.69 0.70 -15.45
CA ILE A 37 6.15 1.52 -14.32
C ILE A 37 5.02 2.38 -13.75
N LEU A 38 4.30 3.09 -14.61
CA LEU A 38 3.27 4.01 -14.13
C LEU A 38 2.11 3.28 -13.45
N GLU A 39 1.65 2.16 -14.01
CA GLU A 39 0.54 1.43 -13.39
C GLU A 39 0.95 0.78 -12.07
N VAL A 40 2.14 0.19 -12.01
CA VAL A 40 2.62 -0.44 -10.78
C VAL A 40 2.88 0.61 -9.71
N ALA A 41 3.48 1.75 -10.09
CA ALA A 41 3.72 2.86 -9.18
C ALA A 41 2.41 3.44 -8.66
N GLN A 42 1.40 3.55 -9.53
CA GLN A 42 0.09 4.06 -9.12
C GLN A 42 -0.56 3.16 -8.07
N CYS A 43 -0.49 1.84 -8.28
CA CYS A 43 -1.02 0.89 -7.31
C CYS A 43 -0.32 1.02 -5.96
N ALA A 44 1.00 1.15 -5.97
CA ALA A 44 1.77 1.31 -4.73
C ALA A 44 1.42 2.63 -4.04
N TYR A 45 1.32 3.69 -4.82
CA TYR A 45 0.97 5.01 -4.29
C TYR A 45 -0.38 4.98 -3.58
N GLU A 46 -1.38 4.39 -4.24
CA GLU A 46 -2.73 4.30 -3.67
C GLU A 46 -2.79 3.39 -2.45
N ALA A 47 -2.07 2.27 -2.48
CA ALA A 47 -2.08 1.33 -1.36
C ALA A 47 -1.45 1.95 -0.11
N PHE A 48 -0.31 2.61 -0.26
CA PHE A 48 0.34 3.25 0.88
C PHE A 48 -0.43 4.48 1.35
N GLY A 49 -1.03 5.22 0.43
CA GLY A 49 -1.88 6.36 0.79
C GLY A 49 -3.07 5.94 1.63
N ALA A 50 -3.74 4.87 1.23
CA ALA A 50 -4.89 4.34 1.97
C ALA A 50 -4.47 3.86 3.36
N LEU A 51 -3.32 3.19 3.44
CA LEU A 51 -2.79 2.71 4.72
C LEU A 51 -2.51 3.87 5.68
N GLU A 52 -1.86 4.91 5.18
CA GLU A 52 -1.54 6.07 6.02
C GLU A 52 -2.80 6.79 6.51
N ARG A 53 -3.81 6.91 5.64
CA ARG A 53 -5.06 7.54 6.04
C ARG A 53 -5.76 6.76 7.16
N LYS A 54 -5.75 5.43 7.07
CA LYS A 54 -6.37 4.60 8.11
C LYS A 54 -5.58 4.63 9.42
N ARG A 55 -4.26 4.68 9.33
CA ARG A 55 -3.42 4.81 10.52
C ARG A 55 -3.67 6.15 11.22
N ALA A 56 -3.88 7.21 10.44
CA ALA A 56 -4.20 8.52 11.01
C ALA A 56 -5.55 8.48 11.72
N GLU A 57 -6.54 7.79 11.16
CA GLU A 57 -7.84 7.61 11.81
C GLU A 57 -7.70 6.88 13.14
N LEU A 58 -6.89 5.83 13.18
CA LEU A 58 -6.68 5.07 14.40
C LEU A 58 -6.05 5.95 15.49
N LYS A 59 -5.07 6.76 15.12
CA LYS A 59 -4.43 7.68 16.05
C LYS A 59 -5.43 8.64 16.67
N GLN A 60 -6.32 9.18 15.85
CA GLN A 60 -7.34 10.12 16.33
C GLN A 60 -8.34 9.44 17.25
N THR A 61 -8.69 8.20 16.93
CA THR A 61 -9.68 7.44 17.69
C THR A 61 -9.15 7.06 19.07
N VAL A 62 -7.86 6.78 19.17
CA VAL A 62 -7.25 6.27 20.39
C VAL A 62 -6.84 7.39 21.35
N SER A 63 -6.66 8.60 20.87
CA SER A 63 -6.31 9.73 21.72
C SER A 63 -7.51 10.28 22.54
#